data_d4a619d1fca1a13879406c788208fdda
#
_entry.id   d4a619d1fca1a13879406c788208fdda
#
_cell.length_a   1.000
_cell.length_b   1.000
_cell.length_c   1.000
_cell.angle_alpha   90.00
_cell.angle_beta   90.00
_cell.angle_gamma   90.00
#
_symmetry.space_group_name_H-M   'P 1'
#
loop_
_entity.id
_entity.type
_entity.pdbx_description
1 polymer ?
#
loop_
_entity_poly.entity_id
_entity_poly.type
_entity_poly.pdbx_seq_one_letter_code
_entity_poly.pdbx_strand_id
1 'polypeptide(L)'
;MGKIYKNRLKLLLMCLTTVILSIFILASLSGASEIPKNAIKVPIIMYHSVLKDKSSQNDYVISPDLFESDLKYFQENGYTTVTVNDLIDYVYSDKALPDKCVMLTFDDGYYNNYKYVFPLLKKYNAKAVISPVAKFSEDFTATGEENANYGHLLKKNIKEMYDSGLVEFQNHSYNMHTLTPRKGIGKKYMESDDEYKTAITNDINKAQEYIKSITGNAPTAFIYPFGEESGSSLEILKEAGFLSTLNCTEKLNYVTKNPESLYELGRFRRDNAESTAQLMEKISKK
;
A
#
# COMPACT_ATOMS: atom_id res chain seq x y z
N MET A 1 12.39 41.10 56.09
CA MET A 1 12.06 41.34 54.64
C MET A 1 12.75 40.41 53.66
N GLY A 2 13.95 39.89 53.86
CA GLY A 2 14.70 39.09 52.89
C GLY A 2 14.15 37.71 52.57
N LYS A 3 13.47 37.03 53.50
CA LYS A 3 12.97 35.66 53.34
C LYS A 3 11.73 35.58 52.43
N ILE A 4 10.85 36.58 52.50
CA ILE A 4 9.63 36.70 51.68
C ILE A 4 10.02 37.02 50.22
N TYR A 5 11.02 37.83 49.99
CA TYR A 5 11.51 38.18 48.65
C TYR A 5 12.16 36.98 47.95
N LYS A 6 12.95 36.18 48.67
CA LYS A 6 13.55 34.93 48.14
C LYS A 6 12.52 33.89 47.77
N ASN A 7 11.43 33.76 48.53
CA ASN A 7 10.37 32.80 48.25
C ASN A 7 9.52 33.24 47.03
N ARG A 8 9.24 34.55 46.87
CA ARG A 8 8.56 35.08 45.69
C ARG A 8 9.41 34.95 44.43
N LEU A 9 10.72 35.14 44.52
CA LEU A 9 11.62 34.96 43.39
C LEU A 9 11.70 33.48 42.96
N LYS A 10 11.76 32.55 43.91
CA LYS A 10 11.71 31.09 43.63
C LYS A 10 10.41 30.67 42.98
N LEU A 11 9.25 31.23 43.43
CA LEU A 11 7.94 30.94 42.84
C LEU A 11 7.86 31.48 41.42
N LEU A 12 8.34 32.67 41.15
CA LEU A 12 8.40 33.27 39.79
C LEU A 12 9.32 32.47 38.86
N LEU A 13 10.47 32.02 39.30
CA LEU A 13 11.37 31.15 38.51
C LEU A 13 10.72 29.79 38.21
N MET A 14 10.02 29.22 39.18
CA MET A 14 9.30 27.94 39.00
C MET A 14 8.14 28.08 38.04
N CYS A 15 7.37 29.17 38.07
CA CYS A 15 6.31 29.46 37.06
C CYS A 15 6.91 29.71 35.67
N LEU A 16 8.05 30.39 35.58
CA LEU A 16 8.71 30.63 34.30
C LEU A 16 9.24 29.35 33.66
N THR A 17 9.82 28.44 34.46
CA THR A 17 10.28 27.14 33.97
C THR A 17 9.14 26.22 33.52
N THR A 18 8.00 26.25 34.24
CA THR A 18 6.81 25.49 33.82
C THR A 18 6.18 26.03 32.53
N VAL A 19 6.14 27.35 32.33
CA VAL A 19 5.67 27.97 31.10
C VAL A 19 6.61 27.65 29.92
N ILE A 20 7.91 27.74 30.12
CA ILE A 20 8.90 27.38 29.08
C ILE A 20 8.80 25.89 28.73
N LEU A 21 8.64 25.01 29.73
CA LEU A 21 8.49 23.58 29.51
C LEU A 21 7.18 23.26 28.77
N SER A 22 6.07 23.95 29.09
CA SER A 22 4.78 23.80 28.38
C SER A 22 4.85 24.32 26.94
N ILE A 23 5.59 25.38 26.67
CA ILE A 23 5.83 25.88 25.30
C ILE A 23 6.68 24.89 24.50
N PHE A 24 7.71 24.29 25.10
CA PHE A 24 8.49 23.24 24.46
C PHE A 24 7.68 21.97 24.20
N ILE A 25 6.82 21.58 25.12
CA ILE A 25 5.90 20.43 24.94
C ILE A 25 4.86 20.72 23.86
N LEU A 26 4.26 21.94 23.82
CA LEU A 26 3.35 22.34 22.75
C LEU A 26 4.05 22.42 21.39
N ALA A 27 5.28 22.91 21.33
CA ALA A 27 6.07 22.95 20.08
C ALA A 27 6.47 21.55 19.59
N SER A 28 6.70 20.60 20.50
CA SER A 28 6.94 19.19 20.13
C SER A 28 5.67 18.43 19.78
N LEU A 29 4.48 18.87 20.22
CA LEU A 29 3.18 18.30 19.85
C LEU A 29 2.60 18.92 18.57
N SER A 30 3.07 20.08 18.14
CA SER A 30 2.70 20.70 16.86
C SER A 30 3.56 20.24 15.68
N GLY A 31 4.05 19.00 15.73
CA GLY A 31 4.72 18.34 14.61
C GLY A 31 3.76 17.98 13.46
N ALA A 32 3.07 18.99 12.92
CA ALA A 32 2.68 18.94 11.52
C ALA A 32 3.98 18.95 10.73
N SER A 33 4.47 17.80 10.32
CA SER A 33 5.62 17.69 9.43
C SER A 33 5.31 18.55 8.21
N GLU A 34 6.03 19.65 8.02
CA GLU A 34 5.88 20.49 6.82
C GLU A 34 6.03 19.57 5.60
N ILE A 35 5.03 19.60 4.71
CA ILE A 35 5.09 18.87 3.45
C ILE A 35 6.34 19.34 2.71
N PRO A 36 7.28 18.44 2.36
CA PRO A 36 8.51 18.85 1.67
C PRO A 36 8.17 19.61 0.38
N LYS A 37 8.83 20.72 0.12
CA LYS A 37 8.53 21.65 -1.01
C LYS A 37 8.46 20.98 -2.39
N ASN A 38 9.13 19.84 -2.58
CA ASN A 38 9.19 19.11 -3.85
C ASN A 38 8.54 17.73 -3.76
N ALA A 39 7.67 17.50 -2.77
CA ALA A 39 6.99 16.23 -2.63
C ALA A 39 5.86 16.10 -3.66
N ILE A 40 5.79 14.95 -4.31
CA ILE A 40 4.70 14.60 -5.22
C ILE A 40 3.61 13.90 -4.41
N LYS A 41 2.40 14.40 -4.53
CA LYS A 41 1.22 13.78 -3.91
C LYS A 41 0.82 12.54 -4.72
N VAL A 42 0.79 11.39 -4.04
CA VAL A 42 0.42 10.11 -4.67
C VAL A 42 -0.72 9.48 -3.87
N PRO A 43 -1.98 9.74 -4.26
CA PRO A 43 -3.10 8.94 -3.77
C PRO A 43 -2.96 7.51 -4.28
N ILE A 44 -3.09 6.55 -3.36
CA ILE A 44 -3.07 5.11 -3.67
C ILE A 44 -4.42 4.53 -3.27
N ILE A 45 -5.11 3.92 -4.24
CA ILE A 45 -6.43 3.34 -4.03
C ILE A 45 -6.29 1.83 -3.97
N MET A 46 -6.86 1.24 -2.93
CA MET A 46 -6.81 -0.19 -2.64
C MET A 46 -8.13 -0.85 -3.03
N TYR A 47 -8.05 -1.74 -3.98
CA TYR A 47 -9.10 -2.65 -4.44
C TYR A 47 -8.75 -4.09 -4.09
N HIS A 48 -9.72 -4.98 -4.17
CA HIS A 48 -9.53 -6.42 -4.05
C HIS A 48 -10.31 -7.14 -5.16
N SER A 49 -11.52 -7.57 -4.87
CA SER A 49 -12.37 -8.33 -5.79
C SER A 49 -13.33 -7.43 -6.57
N VAL A 50 -13.58 -7.78 -7.83
CA VAL A 50 -14.53 -7.06 -8.70
C VAL A 50 -15.54 -8.04 -9.27
N LEU A 51 -16.81 -7.95 -8.85
CA LEU A 51 -17.87 -8.88 -9.23
C LEU A 51 -19.12 -8.17 -9.73
N LYS A 52 -19.77 -8.76 -10.75
CA LYS A 52 -21.03 -8.25 -11.32
C LYS A 52 -22.22 -8.46 -10.39
N ASP A 53 -22.18 -9.54 -9.60
CA ASP A 53 -23.28 -9.87 -8.71
C ASP A 53 -23.37 -8.90 -7.55
N LYS A 54 -24.47 -8.16 -7.48
CA LYS A 54 -24.71 -7.17 -6.41
C LYS A 54 -24.79 -7.79 -5.03
N SER A 55 -25.24 -9.05 -4.91
CA SER A 55 -25.32 -9.74 -3.62
C SER A 55 -23.96 -10.07 -3.02
N SER A 56 -22.93 -10.11 -3.87
CA SER A 56 -21.52 -10.34 -3.45
C SER A 56 -20.76 -9.07 -3.11
N GLN A 57 -21.33 -7.88 -3.40
CA GLN A 57 -20.65 -6.60 -3.20
C GLN A 57 -20.63 -6.21 -1.72
N ASN A 58 -19.49 -5.75 -1.25
CA ASN A 58 -19.23 -5.32 0.12
C ASN A 58 -18.04 -4.35 0.17
N ASP A 59 -17.47 -4.11 1.33
CA ASP A 59 -16.33 -3.21 1.54
C ASP A 59 -15.06 -3.60 0.74
N TYR A 60 -14.95 -4.84 0.28
CA TYR A 60 -13.78 -5.37 -0.46
C TYR A 60 -14.16 -5.89 -1.85
N VAL A 61 -15.44 -5.87 -2.20
CA VAL A 61 -15.96 -6.35 -3.48
C VAL A 61 -16.76 -5.25 -4.13
N ILE A 62 -16.25 -4.67 -5.22
CA ILE A 62 -16.94 -3.63 -5.98
C ILE A 62 -17.48 -4.17 -7.30
N SER A 63 -18.31 -3.39 -7.99
CA SER A 63 -18.77 -3.74 -9.34
C SER A 63 -17.76 -3.32 -10.42
N PRO A 64 -17.77 -4.00 -11.60
CA PRO A 64 -17.02 -3.52 -12.77
C PRO A 64 -17.42 -2.12 -13.21
N ASP A 65 -18.72 -1.78 -13.10
CA ASP A 65 -19.24 -0.46 -13.48
C ASP A 65 -18.69 0.65 -12.57
N LEU A 66 -18.52 0.35 -11.26
CA LEU A 66 -17.92 1.29 -10.33
C LEU A 66 -16.44 1.49 -10.63
N PHE A 67 -15.71 0.40 -10.91
CA PHE A 67 -14.31 0.52 -11.32
C PHE A 67 -14.16 1.28 -12.64
N GLU A 68 -15.04 1.05 -13.60
CA GLU A 68 -15.06 1.82 -14.86
C GLU A 68 -15.32 3.31 -14.61
N SER A 69 -16.23 3.64 -13.69
CA SER A 69 -16.46 5.04 -13.31
C SER A 69 -15.25 5.70 -12.65
N ASP A 70 -14.46 4.93 -11.88
CA ASP A 70 -13.18 5.41 -11.33
C ASP A 70 -12.19 5.77 -12.45
N LEU A 71 -11.99 4.86 -13.40
CA LEU A 71 -11.09 5.09 -14.54
C LEU A 71 -11.51 6.30 -15.39
N LYS A 72 -12.81 6.42 -15.66
CA LYS A 72 -13.37 7.56 -16.38
C LYS A 72 -13.14 8.86 -15.63
N TYR A 73 -13.40 8.88 -14.31
CA TYR A 73 -13.14 10.06 -13.47
C TYR A 73 -11.66 10.47 -13.52
N PHE A 74 -10.73 9.51 -13.40
CA PHE A 74 -9.30 9.83 -13.44
C PHE A 74 -8.91 10.43 -14.79
N GLN A 75 -9.36 9.86 -15.89
CA GLN A 75 -9.09 10.37 -17.24
C GLN A 75 -9.67 11.78 -17.43
N GLU A 76 -10.93 12.00 -17.07
CA GLU A 76 -11.62 13.30 -17.22
C GLU A 76 -11.03 14.40 -16.35
N ASN A 77 -10.42 14.03 -15.22
CA ASN A 77 -9.78 14.96 -14.29
C ASN A 77 -8.26 15.06 -14.46
N GLY A 78 -7.71 14.49 -15.55
CA GLY A 78 -6.28 14.60 -15.90
C GLY A 78 -5.33 13.83 -14.98
N TYR A 79 -5.80 12.77 -14.30
CA TYR A 79 -4.92 11.88 -13.57
C TYR A 79 -4.26 10.87 -14.52
N THR A 80 -2.99 10.62 -14.29
CA THR A 80 -2.24 9.53 -14.92
C THR A 80 -2.05 8.41 -13.90
N THR A 81 -2.38 7.18 -14.28
CA THR A 81 -2.13 6.03 -13.43
C THR A 81 -0.65 5.67 -13.42
N VAL A 82 -0.09 5.45 -12.22
CA VAL A 82 1.32 5.10 -12.00
C VAL A 82 1.43 3.78 -11.24
N THR A 83 2.61 3.15 -11.32
CA THR A 83 2.93 1.91 -10.61
C THR A 83 3.96 2.16 -9.51
N VAL A 84 4.29 1.14 -8.72
CA VAL A 84 5.37 1.23 -7.73
C VAL A 84 6.71 1.47 -8.42
N ASN A 85 6.97 0.81 -9.55
CA ASN A 85 8.22 1.01 -10.30
C ASN A 85 8.32 2.44 -10.87
N ASP A 86 7.21 3.09 -11.24
CA ASP A 86 7.24 4.50 -11.63
C ASP A 86 7.70 5.40 -10.45
N LEU A 87 7.28 5.08 -9.19
CA LEU A 87 7.76 5.79 -7.99
C LEU A 87 9.24 5.50 -7.71
N ILE A 88 9.66 4.25 -7.83
CA ILE A 88 11.06 3.85 -7.65
C ILE A 88 11.95 4.54 -8.68
N ASP A 89 11.55 4.55 -9.94
CA ASP A 89 12.25 5.25 -11.03
C ASP A 89 12.36 6.76 -10.74
N TYR A 90 11.30 7.38 -10.22
CA TYR A 90 11.36 8.77 -9.80
C TYR A 90 12.41 8.99 -8.72
N VAL A 91 12.49 8.13 -7.70
CA VAL A 91 13.42 8.29 -6.58
C VAL A 91 14.86 8.01 -6.99
N TYR A 92 15.10 6.92 -7.73
CA TYR A 92 16.45 6.41 -7.99
C TYR A 92 17.02 6.73 -9.37
N SER A 93 16.18 7.06 -10.36
CA SER A 93 16.59 7.24 -11.76
C SER A 93 16.22 8.60 -12.35
N ASP A 94 15.82 9.56 -11.53
CA ASP A 94 15.38 10.91 -11.91
C ASP A 94 14.28 10.98 -12.99
N LYS A 95 13.54 9.89 -13.21
CA LYS A 95 12.41 9.88 -14.12
C LYS A 95 11.26 10.67 -13.49
N ALA A 96 10.76 11.66 -14.21
CA ALA A 96 9.68 12.51 -13.72
C ALA A 96 8.37 11.71 -13.57
N LEU A 97 7.65 11.96 -12.47
CA LEU A 97 6.26 11.52 -12.33
C LEU A 97 5.32 12.56 -12.95
N PRO A 98 4.12 12.14 -13.41
CA PRO A 98 3.09 13.09 -13.82
C PRO A 98 2.70 14.02 -12.66
N ASP A 99 2.42 15.29 -12.95
CA ASP A 99 2.01 16.28 -11.95
C ASP A 99 0.76 15.84 -11.16
N LYS A 100 -0.11 15.09 -11.81
CA LYS A 100 -1.35 14.55 -11.25
C LYS A 100 -1.41 13.06 -11.48
N CYS A 101 -0.97 12.30 -10.50
CA CYS A 101 -0.92 10.84 -10.57
C CYS A 101 -1.81 10.17 -9.54
N VAL A 102 -2.20 8.93 -9.80
CA VAL A 102 -2.91 8.03 -8.89
C VAL A 102 -2.39 6.61 -9.08
N MET A 103 -2.24 5.84 -8.01
CA MET A 103 -1.90 4.43 -8.10
C MET A 103 -3.13 3.57 -7.78
N LEU A 104 -3.39 2.59 -8.63
CA LEU A 104 -4.48 1.62 -8.46
C LEU A 104 -3.86 0.29 -8.04
N THR A 105 -4.19 -0.20 -6.84
CA THR A 105 -3.63 -1.44 -6.29
C THR A 105 -4.74 -2.47 -6.08
N PHE A 106 -4.49 -3.73 -6.45
CA PHE A 106 -5.40 -4.86 -6.26
C PHE A 106 -4.70 -5.94 -5.45
N ASP A 107 -5.25 -6.25 -4.29
CA ASP A 107 -4.69 -7.28 -3.41
C ASP A 107 -5.24 -8.67 -3.75
N ASP A 108 -4.63 -9.71 -3.19
CA ASP A 108 -4.97 -11.13 -3.26
C ASP A 108 -4.84 -11.80 -4.64
N GLY A 109 -4.86 -11.03 -5.73
CA GLY A 109 -4.75 -11.59 -7.08
C GLY A 109 -5.95 -12.44 -7.49
N TYR A 110 -7.18 -11.98 -7.25
CA TYR A 110 -8.39 -12.67 -7.67
C TYR A 110 -8.47 -12.82 -9.19
N TYR A 111 -9.00 -13.96 -9.68
CA TYR A 111 -9.23 -14.19 -11.12
C TYR A 111 -10.14 -13.13 -11.76
N ASN A 112 -11.08 -12.56 -11.01
CA ASN A 112 -11.94 -11.50 -11.50
C ASN A 112 -11.20 -10.21 -11.87
N ASN A 113 -10.00 -9.99 -11.37
CA ASN A 113 -9.13 -8.88 -11.83
C ASN A 113 -8.70 -9.11 -13.30
N TYR A 114 -8.40 -10.34 -13.71
CA TYR A 114 -8.16 -10.66 -15.11
C TYR A 114 -9.45 -10.52 -15.95
N LYS A 115 -10.56 -11.06 -15.44
CA LYS A 115 -11.79 -11.14 -16.19
C LYS A 115 -12.51 -9.80 -16.39
N TYR A 116 -12.48 -8.93 -15.38
CA TYR A 116 -13.26 -7.68 -15.38
C TYR A 116 -12.40 -6.42 -15.31
N VAL A 117 -11.28 -6.41 -14.58
CA VAL A 117 -10.42 -5.23 -14.44
C VAL A 117 -9.53 -5.06 -15.66
N PHE A 118 -8.83 -6.11 -16.08
CA PHE A 118 -7.86 -6.03 -17.17
C PHE A 118 -8.43 -5.51 -18.50
N PRO A 119 -9.63 -5.93 -18.96
CA PRO A 119 -10.26 -5.33 -20.14
C PRO A 119 -10.52 -3.83 -20.01
N LEU A 120 -10.86 -3.35 -18.80
CA LEU A 120 -11.07 -1.92 -18.53
C LEU A 120 -9.74 -1.16 -18.51
N LEU A 121 -8.68 -1.73 -17.92
CA LEU A 121 -7.34 -1.13 -18.00
C LEU A 121 -6.90 -0.95 -19.45
N LYS A 122 -7.14 -1.94 -20.33
CA LYS A 122 -6.87 -1.83 -21.76
C LYS A 122 -7.70 -0.73 -22.42
N LYS A 123 -9.00 -0.67 -22.11
CA LYS A 123 -9.92 0.33 -22.67
C LYS A 123 -9.51 1.77 -22.37
N TYR A 124 -9.05 2.03 -21.13
CA TYR A 124 -8.69 3.36 -20.65
C TYR A 124 -7.18 3.64 -20.72
N ASN A 125 -6.37 2.70 -21.23
CA ASN A 125 -4.90 2.75 -21.23
C ASN A 125 -4.36 3.10 -19.84
N ALA A 126 -4.94 2.49 -18.80
CA ALA A 126 -4.61 2.72 -17.40
C ALA A 126 -3.71 1.62 -16.86
N LYS A 127 -2.79 1.99 -15.95
CA LYS A 127 -1.91 1.04 -15.26
C LYS A 127 -2.49 0.66 -13.90
N ALA A 128 -2.17 -0.55 -13.43
CA ALA A 128 -2.48 -1.02 -12.08
C ALA A 128 -1.35 -1.87 -11.51
N VAL A 129 -1.32 -1.99 -10.19
CA VAL A 129 -0.45 -2.89 -9.44
C VAL A 129 -1.32 -4.01 -8.88
N ILE A 130 -0.95 -5.26 -9.11
CA ILE A 130 -1.63 -6.42 -8.52
C ILE A 130 -0.64 -7.17 -7.65
N SER A 131 -1.04 -7.48 -6.43
CA SER A 131 -0.24 -8.23 -5.46
C SER A 131 -0.91 -9.56 -5.12
N PRO A 132 -0.60 -10.65 -5.83
CA PRO A 132 -1.20 -11.94 -5.56
C PRO A 132 -0.60 -12.59 -4.31
N VAL A 133 -1.44 -13.32 -3.57
CA VAL A 133 -0.96 -14.36 -2.65
C VAL A 133 -0.47 -15.52 -3.52
N ALA A 134 0.86 -15.72 -3.56
CA ALA A 134 1.48 -16.61 -4.56
C ALA A 134 0.99 -18.05 -4.46
N LYS A 135 0.77 -18.57 -3.25
CA LYS A 135 0.22 -19.92 -3.00
C LYS A 135 -1.17 -20.11 -3.63
N PHE A 136 -2.05 -19.12 -3.52
CA PHE A 136 -3.38 -19.22 -4.13
C PHE A 136 -3.28 -19.28 -5.66
N SER A 137 -2.46 -18.43 -6.25
CA SER A 137 -2.20 -18.45 -7.69
C SER A 137 -1.57 -19.78 -8.16
N GLU A 138 -0.66 -20.35 -7.38
CA GLU A 138 -0.05 -21.64 -7.67
C GLU A 138 -1.08 -22.77 -7.64
N ASP A 139 -1.96 -22.80 -6.62
CA ASP A 139 -3.00 -23.84 -6.48
C ASP A 139 -4.00 -23.77 -7.61
N PHE A 140 -4.50 -22.58 -7.95
CA PHE A 140 -5.41 -22.42 -9.10
C PHE A 140 -4.73 -22.72 -10.43
N THR A 141 -3.43 -22.44 -10.56
CA THR A 141 -2.66 -22.84 -11.74
C THR A 141 -2.57 -24.35 -11.87
N ALA A 142 -2.41 -25.08 -10.76
CA ALA A 142 -2.32 -26.55 -10.78
C ALA A 142 -3.63 -27.22 -11.18
N THR A 143 -4.77 -26.63 -10.80
CA THR A 143 -6.10 -27.14 -11.21
C THR A 143 -6.55 -26.62 -12.58
N GLY A 144 -6.04 -25.49 -13.02
CA GLY A 144 -6.49 -24.77 -14.22
C GLY A 144 -7.87 -24.13 -14.10
N GLU A 145 -8.43 -24.07 -12.89
CA GLU A 145 -9.77 -23.55 -12.65
C GLU A 145 -9.84 -22.02 -12.78
N GLU A 146 -10.74 -21.54 -13.62
CA GLU A 146 -11.00 -20.12 -13.85
C GLU A 146 -12.41 -19.77 -13.32
N ASN A 147 -12.47 -19.30 -12.07
CA ASN A 147 -13.72 -18.92 -11.43
C ASN A 147 -13.68 -17.48 -10.94
N ALA A 148 -14.60 -16.65 -11.44
CA ALA A 148 -14.63 -15.24 -11.09
C ALA A 148 -15.05 -14.97 -9.64
N ASN A 149 -15.79 -15.87 -9.00
CA ASN A 149 -16.35 -15.62 -7.68
C ASN A 149 -15.36 -15.90 -6.55
N TYR A 150 -14.47 -16.90 -6.73
CA TYR A 150 -13.54 -17.33 -5.69
C TYR A 150 -12.14 -17.71 -6.20
N GLY A 151 -11.94 -17.73 -7.53
CA GLY A 151 -10.66 -18.14 -8.12
C GLY A 151 -9.59 -17.05 -8.02
N HIS A 152 -8.34 -17.49 -8.11
CA HIS A 152 -7.19 -16.61 -8.19
C HIS A 152 -6.53 -16.66 -9.56
N LEU A 153 -5.67 -15.67 -9.86
CA LEU A 153 -4.97 -15.56 -11.12
C LEU A 153 -4.08 -16.78 -11.37
N LEU A 154 -4.20 -17.39 -12.52
CA LEU A 154 -3.29 -18.44 -12.98
C LEU A 154 -2.02 -17.82 -13.55
N LYS A 155 -0.92 -18.58 -13.61
CA LYS A 155 0.35 -18.13 -14.24
C LYS A 155 0.15 -17.53 -15.63
N LYS A 156 -0.71 -18.14 -16.46
CA LYS A 156 -1.00 -17.62 -17.80
C LYS A 156 -1.67 -16.24 -17.78
N ASN A 157 -2.57 -16.00 -16.81
CA ASN A 157 -3.24 -14.70 -16.67
C ASN A 157 -2.24 -13.63 -16.20
N ILE A 158 -1.40 -13.95 -15.19
CA ILE A 158 -0.34 -13.07 -14.72
C ILE A 158 0.60 -12.70 -15.89
N LYS A 159 1.03 -13.70 -16.66
CA LYS A 159 1.93 -13.48 -17.81
C LYS A 159 1.31 -12.55 -18.85
N GLU A 160 0.05 -12.79 -19.27
CA GLU A 160 -0.65 -11.94 -20.25
C GLU A 160 -0.82 -10.51 -19.77
N MET A 161 -1.24 -10.34 -18.50
CA MET A 161 -1.41 -9.02 -17.90
C MET A 161 -0.09 -8.26 -17.80
N TYR A 162 0.98 -8.95 -17.38
CA TYR A 162 2.32 -8.37 -17.29
C TYR A 162 2.87 -7.95 -18.67
N ASP A 163 2.77 -8.84 -19.66
CA ASP A 163 3.27 -8.60 -21.02
C ASP A 163 2.54 -7.42 -21.72
N SER A 164 1.34 -7.10 -21.29
CA SER A 164 0.62 -5.92 -21.79
C SER A 164 1.27 -4.58 -21.42
N GLY A 165 2.15 -4.56 -20.41
CA GLY A 165 2.74 -3.35 -19.85
C GLY A 165 1.77 -2.49 -19.01
N LEU A 166 0.52 -2.94 -18.82
CA LEU A 166 -0.49 -2.21 -18.04
C LEU A 166 -0.56 -2.67 -16.58
N VAL A 167 -0.06 -3.87 -16.27
CA VAL A 167 -0.13 -4.45 -14.93
C VAL A 167 1.25 -4.80 -14.40
N GLU A 168 1.57 -4.23 -13.25
CA GLU A 168 2.74 -4.56 -12.46
C GLU A 168 2.36 -5.56 -11.38
N PHE A 169 3.19 -6.58 -11.15
CA PHE A 169 2.97 -7.58 -10.12
C PHE A 169 3.93 -7.41 -8.95
N GLN A 170 3.38 -7.34 -7.72
CA GLN A 170 4.13 -7.15 -6.50
C GLN A 170 3.84 -8.27 -5.48
N ASN A 171 4.59 -8.32 -4.37
CA ASN A 171 4.55 -9.41 -3.40
C ASN A 171 3.50 -9.18 -2.31
N HIS A 172 2.57 -10.15 -2.11
CA HIS A 172 1.59 -10.16 -1.02
C HIS A 172 1.74 -11.42 -0.16
N SER A 173 2.96 -11.85 0.08
CA SER A 173 3.38 -13.12 0.68
C SER A 173 3.17 -14.34 -0.23
N TYR A 174 3.84 -15.44 0.13
CA TYR A 174 3.54 -16.73 -0.48
C TYR A 174 2.30 -17.36 0.13
N ASN A 175 2.28 -17.53 1.47
CA ASN A 175 1.20 -18.20 2.20
C ASN A 175 0.93 -17.60 3.58
N MET A 176 1.20 -16.30 3.77
CA MET A 176 0.94 -15.62 5.04
C MET A 176 -0.30 -14.72 5.01
N HIS A 177 -1.23 -14.98 4.08
CA HIS A 177 -2.54 -14.35 4.09
C HIS A 177 -3.52 -15.14 4.96
N THR A 178 -3.19 -15.27 6.25
CA THR A 178 -3.96 -16.03 7.26
C THR A 178 -4.20 -15.19 8.50
N LEU A 179 -5.25 -15.54 9.27
CA LEU A 179 -5.52 -14.92 10.56
C LEU A 179 -4.89 -15.69 11.73
N THR A 180 -4.71 -17.01 11.57
CA THR A 180 -4.13 -17.91 12.56
C THR A 180 -3.21 -18.93 11.88
N PRO A 181 -2.14 -19.38 12.51
CA PRO A 181 -1.60 -19.00 13.84
C PRO A 181 -0.88 -17.64 13.85
N ARG A 182 -0.86 -16.94 12.74
CA ARG A 182 -0.24 -15.63 12.52
C ARG A 182 -1.20 -14.76 11.69
N LYS A 183 -1.45 -13.52 12.07
CA LYS A 183 -2.18 -12.58 11.23
C LYS A 183 -1.19 -11.93 10.27
N GLY A 184 -1.37 -12.15 8.98
CA GLY A 184 -0.43 -11.63 7.97
C GLY A 184 1.00 -12.00 8.29
N ILE A 185 1.90 -11.04 8.21
CA ILE A 185 3.31 -11.20 8.60
C ILE A 185 3.58 -10.74 10.06
N GLY A 186 2.55 -10.53 10.88
CA GLY A 186 2.71 -10.16 12.29
C GLY A 186 3.50 -11.21 13.08
N LYS A 187 4.29 -10.77 14.06
CA LYS A 187 5.06 -11.68 14.92
C LYS A 187 4.13 -12.45 15.86
N LYS A 188 4.32 -13.77 15.99
CA LYS A 188 3.54 -14.60 16.93
C LYS A 188 3.92 -14.32 18.37
N TYR A 189 2.98 -14.57 19.28
CA TYR A 189 3.28 -14.53 20.70
C TYR A 189 4.40 -15.53 21.06
N MET A 190 5.36 -15.10 21.86
CA MET A 190 6.57 -15.85 22.27
C MET A 190 7.50 -16.32 21.14
N GLU A 191 7.32 -15.87 19.92
CA GLU A 191 8.25 -16.13 18.82
C GLU A 191 9.53 -15.31 19.01
N SER A 192 10.69 -15.93 18.91
CA SER A 192 11.96 -15.20 18.94
C SER A 192 12.15 -14.37 17.67
N ASP A 193 13.05 -13.37 17.71
CA ASP A 193 13.33 -12.54 16.53
C ASP A 193 13.93 -13.35 15.39
N ASP A 194 14.78 -14.33 15.69
CA ASP A 194 15.40 -15.22 14.69
C ASP A 194 14.37 -16.15 14.03
N GLU A 195 13.46 -16.74 14.82
CA GLU A 195 12.36 -17.56 14.28
C GLU A 195 11.44 -16.73 13.39
N TYR A 196 11.10 -15.52 13.84
CA TYR A 196 10.28 -14.57 13.08
C TYR A 196 10.96 -14.20 11.77
N LYS A 197 12.22 -13.73 11.82
CA LYS A 197 13.00 -13.36 10.63
C LYS A 197 13.09 -14.53 9.64
N THR A 198 13.40 -15.73 10.13
CA THR A 198 13.48 -16.93 9.29
C THR A 198 12.16 -17.25 8.62
N ALA A 199 11.06 -17.22 9.37
CA ALA A 199 9.72 -17.52 8.85
C ALA A 199 9.30 -16.53 7.75
N ILE A 200 9.49 -15.22 8.00
CA ILE A 200 9.14 -14.17 7.04
C ILE A 200 10.01 -14.26 5.79
N THR A 201 11.33 -14.33 5.95
CA THR A 201 12.28 -14.41 4.82
C THR A 201 11.99 -15.61 3.92
N ASN A 202 11.70 -16.78 4.49
CA ASN A 202 11.37 -17.98 3.72
C ASN A 202 10.07 -17.82 2.90
N ASP A 203 9.06 -17.21 3.47
CA ASP A 203 7.76 -17.00 2.79
C ASP A 203 7.88 -15.97 1.66
N ILE A 204 8.45 -14.80 1.95
CA ILE A 204 8.58 -13.74 0.95
C ILE A 204 9.46 -14.16 -0.22
N ASN A 205 10.54 -14.91 0.03
CA ASN A 205 11.44 -15.42 -1.03
C ASN A 205 10.71 -16.39 -1.96
N LYS A 206 9.85 -17.27 -1.43
CA LYS A 206 9.01 -18.14 -2.28
C LYS A 206 8.08 -17.34 -3.19
N ALA A 207 7.45 -16.28 -2.66
CA ALA A 207 6.62 -15.42 -3.49
C ALA A 207 7.44 -14.66 -4.54
N GLN A 208 8.64 -14.16 -4.17
CA GLN A 208 9.57 -13.52 -5.11
C GLN A 208 9.93 -14.46 -6.27
N GLU A 209 10.33 -15.69 -5.95
CA GLU A 209 10.69 -16.69 -6.95
C GLU A 209 9.49 -17.06 -7.85
N TYR A 210 8.32 -17.26 -7.25
CA TYR A 210 7.10 -17.57 -7.98
C TYR A 210 6.76 -16.49 -9.00
N ILE A 211 6.66 -15.22 -8.57
CA ILE A 211 6.31 -14.10 -9.45
C ILE A 211 7.40 -13.89 -10.51
N LYS A 212 8.68 -13.92 -10.10
CA LYS A 212 9.81 -13.81 -11.01
C LYS A 212 9.81 -14.90 -12.08
N SER A 213 9.43 -16.14 -11.73
CA SER A 213 9.36 -17.25 -12.69
C SER A 213 8.34 -17.01 -13.82
N ILE A 214 7.38 -16.12 -13.62
CA ILE A 214 6.31 -15.81 -14.58
C ILE A 214 6.63 -14.54 -15.36
N THR A 215 7.06 -13.49 -14.65
CA THR A 215 7.26 -12.14 -15.21
C THR A 215 8.68 -11.89 -15.71
N GLY A 216 9.64 -12.69 -15.26
CA GLY A 216 11.08 -12.46 -15.49
C GLY A 216 11.71 -11.48 -14.48
N ASN A 217 10.92 -10.73 -13.73
CA ASN A 217 11.37 -9.73 -12.76
C ASN A 217 10.89 -10.06 -11.35
N ALA A 218 11.76 -9.88 -10.36
CA ALA A 218 11.37 -9.99 -8.96
C ALA A 218 10.53 -8.76 -8.55
N PRO A 219 9.48 -8.93 -7.72
CA PRO A 219 8.79 -7.83 -7.08
C PRO A 219 9.73 -6.87 -6.35
N THR A 220 9.47 -5.57 -6.47
CA THR A 220 10.24 -4.50 -5.83
C THR A 220 9.54 -3.93 -4.61
N ALA A 221 8.26 -4.25 -4.43
CA ALA A 221 7.48 -3.83 -3.28
C ALA A 221 6.83 -5.02 -2.56
N PHE A 222 6.62 -4.84 -1.25
CA PHE A 222 5.84 -5.73 -0.42
C PHE A 222 4.56 -5.03 0.05
N ILE A 223 3.44 -5.68 -0.19
CA ILE A 223 2.13 -5.25 0.28
C ILE A 223 1.78 -6.08 1.50
N TYR A 224 1.58 -5.44 2.65
CA TYR A 224 1.33 -6.14 3.91
C TYR A 224 -0.05 -6.82 3.92
N PRO A 225 -0.13 -8.17 4.03
CA PRO A 225 -1.40 -8.85 4.24
C PRO A 225 -2.14 -8.31 5.46
N PHE A 226 -3.42 -7.92 5.29
CA PHE A 226 -4.24 -7.25 6.30
C PHE A 226 -3.69 -5.90 6.80
N GLY A 227 -2.66 -5.35 6.17
CA GLY A 227 -1.91 -4.20 6.67
C GLY A 227 -1.14 -4.49 7.97
N GLU A 228 -0.92 -5.77 8.31
CA GLU A 228 -0.31 -6.17 9.56
C GLU A 228 1.21 -6.04 9.50
N GLU A 229 1.72 -5.09 10.26
CA GLU A 229 3.14 -4.82 10.44
C GLU A 229 3.57 -5.29 11.83
N SER A 230 4.84 -5.66 11.97
CA SER A 230 5.45 -5.84 13.29
C SER A 230 6.78 -5.09 13.35
N GLY A 231 7.27 -4.80 14.56
CA GLY A 231 8.35 -3.84 14.76
C GLY A 231 9.62 -4.05 13.95
N SER A 232 9.94 -5.29 13.56
CA SER A 232 11.13 -5.62 12.74
C SER A 232 10.79 -6.02 11.29
N SER A 233 9.51 -5.95 10.88
CA SER A 233 9.13 -6.40 9.53
C SER A 233 9.74 -5.53 8.44
N LEU A 234 9.79 -4.23 8.64
CA LEU A 234 10.34 -3.30 7.65
C LEU A 234 11.84 -3.55 7.41
N GLU A 235 12.63 -3.77 8.46
CA GLU A 235 14.04 -4.08 8.35
C GLU A 235 14.27 -5.39 7.59
N ILE A 236 13.48 -6.43 7.89
CA ILE A 236 13.55 -7.71 7.19
C ILE A 236 13.25 -7.53 5.70
N LEU A 237 12.23 -6.73 5.35
CA LEU A 237 11.88 -6.46 3.96
C LEU A 237 12.95 -5.64 3.23
N LYS A 238 13.55 -4.64 3.89
CA LYS A 238 14.69 -3.89 3.34
C LYS A 238 15.91 -4.80 3.11
N GLU A 239 16.23 -5.68 4.06
CA GLU A 239 17.30 -6.67 3.91
C GLU A 239 17.02 -7.67 2.78
N ALA A 240 15.76 -8.02 2.53
CA ALA A 240 15.33 -8.86 1.41
C ALA A 240 15.34 -8.12 0.05
N GLY A 241 15.69 -6.83 0.03
CA GLY A 241 15.84 -6.04 -1.18
C GLY A 241 14.58 -5.34 -1.69
N PHE A 242 13.51 -5.29 -0.90
CA PHE A 242 12.34 -4.49 -1.26
C PHE A 242 12.66 -3.00 -1.16
N LEU A 243 12.26 -2.24 -2.17
CA LEU A 243 12.47 -0.80 -2.29
C LEU A 243 11.24 0.01 -1.87
N SER A 244 10.10 -0.66 -1.66
CA SER A 244 8.86 -0.03 -1.24
C SER A 244 8.01 -1.00 -0.40
N THR A 245 7.18 -0.43 0.48
CA THR A 245 6.14 -1.19 1.20
C THR A 245 4.83 -0.42 1.23
N LEU A 246 3.71 -1.15 1.16
CA LEU A 246 2.37 -0.57 1.22
C LEU A 246 1.55 -1.24 2.33
N ASN A 247 0.86 -0.41 3.12
CA ASN A 247 -0.03 -0.89 4.19
C ASN A 247 -1.50 -0.48 3.95
N CYS A 248 -2.37 -0.64 4.95
CA CYS A 248 -3.79 -0.30 4.88
C CYS A 248 -4.15 1.00 5.62
N THR A 249 -3.15 1.79 6.05
CA THR A 249 -3.39 3.07 6.70
C THR A 249 -3.89 4.09 5.68
N GLU A 250 -5.07 4.66 5.89
CA GLU A 250 -5.61 5.69 5.00
C GLU A 250 -4.87 7.02 5.20
N LYS A 251 -3.85 7.26 4.42
CA LYS A 251 -3.10 8.53 4.39
C LYS A 251 -2.71 8.90 2.95
N LEU A 252 -2.63 10.19 2.68
CA LEU A 252 -2.07 10.71 1.43
C LEU A 252 -0.53 10.60 1.50
N ASN A 253 0.07 10.07 0.45
CA ASN A 253 1.50 9.89 0.38
C ASN A 253 2.18 11.09 -0.29
N TYR A 254 3.34 11.46 0.24
CA TYR A 254 4.19 12.53 -0.26
C TYR A 254 5.55 11.95 -0.64
N VAL A 255 5.72 11.60 -1.91
CA VAL A 255 6.94 10.97 -2.42
C VAL A 255 7.95 12.05 -2.76
N THR A 256 9.17 11.89 -2.25
CA THR A 256 10.32 12.79 -2.48
C THR A 256 11.47 12.02 -3.12
N LYS A 257 12.62 12.67 -3.34
CA LYS A 257 13.86 11.98 -3.74
C LYS A 257 14.54 11.19 -2.62
N ASN A 258 13.98 11.21 -1.40
CA ASN A 258 14.44 10.36 -0.31
C ASN A 258 13.83 8.96 -0.44
N PRO A 259 14.65 7.87 -0.53
CA PRO A 259 14.16 6.50 -0.59
C PRO A 259 13.20 6.11 0.54
N GLU A 260 13.36 6.68 1.73
CA GLU A 260 12.47 6.40 2.87
C GLU A 260 11.01 6.80 2.60
N SER A 261 10.76 7.71 1.65
CA SER A 261 9.40 8.09 1.26
C SER A 261 8.63 6.99 0.48
N LEU A 262 9.30 5.90 0.11
CA LEU A 262 8.68 4.75 -0.58
C LEU A 262 8.21 3.65 0.38
N TYR A 263 8.52 3.76 1.67
CA TYR A 263 8.12 2.76 2.64
C TYR A 263 6.86 3.18 3.40
N GLU A 264 6.10 2.17 3.83
CA GLU A 264 4.85 2.34 4.58
C GLU A 264 3.84 3.26 3.86
N LEU A 265 3.76 3.15 2.54
CA LEU A 265 2.79 3.90 1.75
C LEU A 265 1.37 3.53 2.16
N GLY A 266 0.59 4.53 2.54
CA GLY A 266 -0.82 4.36 2.93
C GLY A 266 -1.72 4.25 1.72
N ARG A 267 -2.86 3.56 1.88
CA ARG A 267 -3.81 3.31 0.81
C ARG A 267 -5.24 3.59 1.26
N PHE A 268 -6.05 4.14 0.37
CA PHE A 268 -7.47 4.38 0.59
C PHE A 268 -8.28 3.21 0.05
N ARG A 269 -9.06 2.56 0.93
CA ARG A 269 -9.94 1.47 0.51
C ARG A 269 -11.04 2.00 -0.41
N ARG A 270 -11.25 1.31 -1.53
CA ARG A 270 -12.36 1.55 -2.43
C ARG A 270 -13.51 0.61 -2.10
N ASP A 271 -14.60 1.16 -1.63
CA ASP A 271 -15.83 0.44 -1.36
C ASP A 271 -16.99 0.94 -2.24
N ASN A 272 -18.17 0.35 -2.10
CA ASN A 272 -19.34 0.72 -2.89
C ASN A 272 -20.13 1.92 -2.33
N ALA A 273 -19.76 2.46 -1.16
CA ALA A 273 -20.57 3.44 -0.43
C ALA A 273 -20.45 4.86 -0.98
N GLU A 274 -19.37 5.16 -1.71
CA GLU A 274 -19.07 6.50 -2.19
C GLU A 274 -18.78 6.55 -3.70
N SER A 275 -19.09 7.67 -4.33
CA SER A 275 -18.66 7.93 -5.70
C SER A 275 -17.16 8.22 -5.75
N THR A 276 -16.55 8.09 -6.95
CA THR A 276 -15.13 8.43 -7.16
C THR A 276 -14.83 9.88 -6.76
N ALA A 277 -15.73 10.80 -7.06
CA ALA A 277 -15.56 12.20 -6.69
C ALA A 277 -15.51 12.41 -5.16
N GLN A 278 -16.40 11.72 -4.41
CA GLN A 278 -16.42 11.76 -2.95
C GLN A 278 -15.14 11.14 -2.35
N LEU A 279 -14.69 9.99 -2.89
CA LEU A 279 -13.43 9.38 -2.49
C LEU A 279 -12.26 10.35 -2.69
N MET A 280 -12.15 10.97 -3.87
CA MET A 280 -11.04 11.89 -4.17
C MET A 280 -11.13 13.18 -3.36
N GLU A 281 -12.32 13.65 -3.03
CA GLU A 281 -12.52 14.76 -2.08
C GLU A 281 -12.05 14.38 -0.67
N LYS A 282 -12.42 13.17 -0.17
CA LYS A 282 -11.95 12.63 1.12
C LYS A 282 -10.43 12.56 1.15
N ILE A 283 -9.80 12.05 0.09
CA ILE A 283 -8.34 11.93 -0.05
C ILE A 283 -7.67 13.32 0.00
N SER A 284 -8.25 14.31 -0.66
CA SER A 284 -7.68 15.66 -0.72
C SER A 284 -7.65 16.40 0.62
N LYS A 285 -8.44 15.94 1.60
CA LYS A 285 -8.55 16.50 2.96
C LYS A 285 -7.61 15.85 3.98
N LYS A 286 -6.87 14.80 3.56
CA LYS A 286 -5.88 14.07 4.38
C LYS A 286 -4.47 14.59 4.14
#